data_9ae7f3c3c1fc70cfc7526d5ee80c7b06
#
_entry.id   9ae7f3c3c1fc70cfc7526d5ee80c7b06
#
_cell.length_a   1.000
_cell.length_b   1.000
_cell.length_c   1.000
_cell.angle_alpha   90.00
_cell.angle_beta   90.00
_cell.angle_gamma   90.00
#
_symmetry.space_group_name_H-M   'P 1'
#
loop_
_entity.id
_entity.type
_entity.pdbx_description
1 polymer ?
#
loop_
_entity_poly.entity_id
_entity_poly.type
_entity_poly.pdbx_seq_one_letter_code
_entity_poly.pdbx_strand_id
1 'polypeptide(L)'
;MNQAKISFKSALTPIIFLIVLVVYGLILRPQFLGQEALPLEITFILAAIITIIQLVWMGHSWIEIQKSIVKKLASAMPAWFIIFSIGILISSWIVSGTIPMLVYYGIKIIHPSYIYFFAFIVPIIFSTMTGTSWGSVGTVGIVIVGIATVLGANLGI
;
A
#
# COMPACT_ATOMS: atom_id res chain seq x y z
N MET A 1 -22.23 -14.05 -29.12
CA MET A 1 -21.07 -14.07 -28.24
C MET A 1 -21.34 -15.09 -27.13
N ASN A 2 -20.77 -16.31 -27.24
CA ASN A 2 -20.86 -17.30 -26.17
C ASN A 2 -20.06 -16.78 -24.99
N GLN A 3 -20.75 -16.24 -23.98
CA GLN A 3 -20.11 -16.06 -22.67
C GLN A 3 -19.88 -17.48 -22.13
N ALA A 4 -18.66 -17.96 -22.28
CA ALA A 4 -18.24 -19.16 -21.59
C ALA A 4 -18.55 -18.93 -20.10
N LYS A 5 -19.47 -19.73 -19.53
CA LYS A 5 -19.81 -19.67 -18.11
C LYS A 5 -18.52 -19.94 -17.34
N ILE A 6 -17.92 -18.88 -16.82
CA ILE A 6 -16.72 -19.00 -15.98
C ILE A 6 -17.12 -19.86 -14.79
N SER A 7 -16.51 -21.04 -14.69
CA SER A 7 -16.74 -21.90 -13.52
C SER A 7 -16.25 -21.18 -12.27
N PHE A 8 -16.97 -21.29 -11.17
CA PHE A 8 -16.56 -20.76 -9.87
C PHE A 8 -15.13 -21.16 -9.52
N LYS A 9 -14.75 -22.41 -9.83
CA LYS A 9 -13.38 -22.91 -9.62
C LYS A 9 -12.34 -22.11 -10.41
N SER A 10 -12.61 -21.80 -11.67
CA SER A 10 -11.69 -21.00 -12.50
C SER A 10 -11.56 -19.54 -12.02
N ALA A 11 -12.64 -18.97 -11.48
CA ALA A 11 -12.60 -17.63 -10.89
C ALA A 11 -11.81 -17.58 -9.58
N LEU A 12 -11.77 -18.69 -8.83
CA LEU A 12 -11.07 -18.78 -7.55
C LEU A 12 -9.56 -19.00 -7.71
N THR A 13 -9.13 -19.59 -8.81
CA THR A 13 -7.71 -19.95 -9.07
C THR A 13 -6.74 -18.76 -8.88
N PRO A 14 -6.95 -17.55 -9.47
CA PRO A 14 -6.04 -16.42 -9.29
C PRO A 14 -5.92 -15.98 -7.83
N ILE A 15 -7.04 -16.05 -7.09
CA ILE A 15 -7.09 -15.66 -5.68
C ILE A 15 -6.27 -16.63 -4.83
N ILE A 16 -6.42 -17.92 -5.07
CA ILE A 16 -5.64 -18.97 -4.38
C ILE A 16 -4.15 -18.78 -4.69
N PHE A 17 -3.78 -18.57 -5.95
CA PHE A 17 -2.39 -18.29 -6.33
C PHE A 17 -1.82 -17.06 -5.63
N LEU A 18 -2.59 -15.97 -5.58
CA LEU A 18 -2.17 -14.76 -4.86
C LEU A 18 -1.94 -15.05 -3.38
N ILE A 19 -2.86 -15.77 -2.72
CA ILE A 19 -2.71 -16.14 -1.31
C ILE A 19 -1.45 -16.99 -1.11
N VAL A 20 -1.23 -18.00 -1.95
CA VAL A 20 -0.04 -18.86 -1.88
C VAL A 20 1.24 -18.05 -2.05
N LEU A 21 1.28 -17.14 -3.03
CA LEU A 21 2.44 -16.27 -3.26
C LEU A 21 2.71 -15.32 -2.08
N VAL A 22 1.66 -14.76 -1.49
CA VAL A 22 1.76 -13.89 -0.30
C VAL A 22 2.29 -14.68 0.89
N VAL A 23 1.69 -15.83 1.18
CA VAL A 23 2.12 -16.69 2.30
C VAL A 23 3.56 -17.16 2.09
N TYR A 24 3.91 -17.63 0.91
CA TYR A 24 5.28 -18.05 0.59
C TYR A 24 6.26 -16.87 0.69
N GLY A 25 5.96 -15.76 0.01
CA GLY A 25 6.89 -14.63 -0.13
C GLY A 25 7.11 -13.83 1.14
N LEU A 26 6.04 -13.61 1.93
CA LEU A 26 6.09 -12.76 3.11
C LEU A 26 6.26 -13.53 4.43
N ILE A 27 5.84 -14.80 4.48
CA ILE A 27 5.85 -15.58 5.72
C ILE A 27 6.89 -16.70 5.66
N LEU A 28 6.76 -17.62 4.69
CA LEU A 28 7.61 -18.81 4.67
C LEU A 28 9.07 -18.46 4.34
N ARG A 29 9.30 -17.56 3.42
CA ARG A 29 10.64 -17.19 2.98
C ARG A 29 11.49 -16.56 4.09
N PRO A 30 11.02 -15.57 4.86
CA PRO A 30 11.80 -15.02 5.97
C PRO A 30 11.90 -15.97 7.16
N GLN A 31 10.81 -16.68 7.52
CA GLN A 31 10.80 -17.49 8.72
C GLN A 31 11.55 -18.83 8.57
N PHE A 32 11.45 -19.48 7.41
CA PHE A 32 12.01 -20.82 7.21
C PHE A 32 13.26 -20.85 6.34
N LEU A 33 13.42 -19.89 5.42
CA LEU A 33 14.57 -19.86 4.52
C LEU A 33 15.61 -18.83 4.94
N GLY A 34 15.34 -17.98 5.95
CA GLY A 34 16.24 -16.92 6.39
C GLY A 34 16.54 -15.88 5.32
N GLN A 35 15.70 -15.78 4.29
CA GLN A 35 15.85 -14.83 3.17
C GLN A 35 14.94 -13.64 3.38
N GLU A 36 15.26 -12.52 2.74
CA GLU A 36 14.40 -11.34 2.78
C GLU A 36 13.02 -11.64 2.19
N ALA A 37 11.99 -11.00 2.75
CA ALA A 37 10.63 -11.10 2.24
C ALA A 37 10.57 -10.62 0.78
N LEU A 38 9.74 -11.28 -0.04
CA LEU A 38 9.50 -10.80 -1.39
C LEU A 38 8.75 -9.46 -1.35
N PRO A 39 9.21 -8.44 -2.10
CA PRO A 39 8.46 -7.20 -2.26
C PRO A 39 7.03 -7.47 -2.74
N LEU A 40 6.06 -6.78 -2.16
CA LEU A 40 4.64 -6.94 -2.52
C LEU A 40 4.40 -6.69 -4.01
N GLU A 41 5.13 -5.75 -4.60
CA GLU A 41 5.04 -5.42 -6.02
C GLU A 41 5.36 -6.62 -6.90
N ILE A 42 6.42 -7.36 -6.58
CA ILE A 42 6.82 -8.59 -7.30
C ILE A 42 5.74 -9.65 -7.13
N THR A 43 5.22 -9.81 -5.92
CA THR A 43 4.16 -10.79 -5.61
C THR A 43 2.90 -10.50 -6.44
N PHE A 44 2.47 -9.24 -6.54
CA PHE A 44 1.30 -8.85 -7.35
C PHE A 44 1.56 -8.97 -8.85
N ILE A 45 2.76 -8.64 -9.33
CA ILE A 45 3.12 -8.81 -10.74
C ILE A 45 3.07 -10.30 -11.13
N LEU A 46 3.64 -11.19 -10.32
CA LEU A 46 3.59 -12.63 -10.57
C LEU A 46 2.15 -13.16 -10.60
N ALA A 47 1.32 -12.74 -9.64
CA ALA A 47 -0.10 -13.10 -9.63
C ALA A 47 -0.85 -12.58 -10.87
N ALA A 48 -0.54 -11.39 -11.33
CA ALA A 48 -1.12 -10.82 -12.55
C ALA A 48 -0.70 -11.63 -13.79
N ILE A 49 0.57 -12.00 -13.91
CA ILE A 49 1.08 -12.83 -15.02
C ILE A 49 0.36 -14.18 -15.06
N ILE A 50 0.24 -14.86 -13.90
CA ILE A 50 -0.45 -16.14 -13.79
C ILE A 50 -1.93 -15.99 -14.20
N THR A 51 -2.58 -14.91 -13.78
CA THR A 51 -3.97 -14.62 -14.14
C THR A 51 -4.12 -14.41 -15.65
N ILE A 52 -3.21 -13.68 -16.27
CA ILE A 52 -3.21 -13.45 -17.74
C ILE A 52 -3.04 -14.77 -18.49
N ILE A 53 -2.08 -15.61 -18.07
CA ILE A 53 -1.87 -16.93 -18.68
C ILE A 53 -3.13 -17.78 -18.57
N GLN A 54 -3.78 -17.81 -17.41
CA GLN A 54 -5.02 -18.54 -17.21
C GLN A 54 -6.14 -18.02 -18.14
N LEU A 55 -6.29 -16.70 -18.29
CA LEU A 55 -7.31 -16.12 -19.17
C LEU A 55 -7.08 -16.48 -20.64
N VAL A 56 -5.82 -16.50 -21.08
CA VAL A 56 -5.44 -16.95 -22.42
C VAL A 56 -5.78 -18.43 -22.61
N TRP A 57 -5.49 -19.30 -21.65
CA TRP A 57 -5.86 -20.73 -21.71
C TRP A 57 -7.37 -20.97 -21.71
N MET A 58 -8.13 -20.06 -21.08
CA MET A 58 -9.60 -20.08 -21.13
C MET A 58 -10.18 -19.58 -22.46
N GLY A 59 -9.33 -19.18 -23.41
CA GLY A 59 -9.74 -18.76 -24.75
C GLY A 59 -10.07 -17.27 -24.87
N HIS A 60 -9.76 -16.44 -23.86
CA HIS A 60 -9.88 -14.99 -23.99
C HIS A 60 -8.79 -14.42 -24.89
N SER A 61 -9.19 -13.54 -25.81
CA SER A 61 -8.22 -12.88 -26.68
C SER A 61 -7.38 -11.87 -25.92
N TRP A 62 -6.12 -11.68 -26.37
CA TRP A 62 -5.24 -10.67 -25.76
C TRP A 62 -5.85 -9.26 -25.77
N ILE A 63 -6.57 -8.92 -26.85
CA ILE A 63 -7.23 -7.61 -26.98
C ILE A 63 -8.31 -7.41 -25.91
N GLU A 64 -9.09 -8.44 -25.58
CA GLU A 64 -10.10 -8.37 -24.53
C GLU A 64 -9.46 -8.21 -23.15
N ILE A 65 -8.39 -8.96 -22.87
CA ILE A 65 -7.62 -8.87 -21.62
C ILE A 65 -7.04 -7.46 -21.48
N GLN A 66 -6.38 -6.96 -22.52
CA GLN A 66 -5.80 -5.62 -22.52
C GLN A 66 -6.85 -4.52 -22.30
N LYS A 67 -8.00 -4.59 -22.98
CA LYS A 67 -9.11 -3.65 -22.78
C LYS A 67 -9.60 -3.67 -21.33
N SER A 68 -9.69 -4.85 -20.72
CA SER A 68 -10.11 -5.00 -19.32
C SER A 68 -9.10 -4.40 -18.35
N ILE A 69 -7.81 -4.61 -18.60
CA ILE A 69 -6.72 -4.01 -17.81
C ILE A 69 -6.79 -2.48 -17.91
N VAL A 70 -6.84 -1.93 -19.12
CA VAL A 70 -6.91 -0.48 -19.35
C VAL A 70 -8.13 0.13 -18.67
N LYS A 71 -9.30 -0.51 -18.79
CA LYS A 71 -10.51 -0.06 -18.10
C LYS A 71 -10.36 -0.02 -16.59
N LYS A 72 -9.70 -1.01 -15.99
CA LYS A 72 -9.44 -1.05 -14.54
C LYS A 72 -8.41 0.00 -14.12
N LEU A 73 -7.35 0.19 -14.90
CA LEU A 73 -6.37 1.26 -14.65
C LEU A 73 -7.04 2.64 -14.73
N ALA A 74 -7.87 2.88 -15.75
CA ALA A 74 -8.62 4.13 -15.85
C ALA A 74 -9.53 4.39 -14.64
N SER A 75 -10.16 3.36 -14.09
CA SER A 75 -10.96 3.47 -12.86
C SER A 75 -10.13 3.81 -11.62
N ALA A 76 -8.84 3.48 -11.61
CA ALA A 76 -7.93 3.77 -10.51
C ALA A 76 -7.25 5.17 -10.64
N MET A 77 -7.37 5.84 -11.79
CA MET A 77 -6.73 7.14 -12.03
C MET A 77 -7.02 8.21 -10.96
N PRO A 78 -8.26 8.35 -10.44
CA PRO A 78 -8.52 9.32 -9.37
C PRO A 78 -7.65 9.09 -8.12
N ALA A 79 -7.46 7.82 -7.72
CA ALA A 79 -6.61 7.48 -6.58
C ALA A 79 -5.14 7.83 -6.85
N TRP A 80 -4.65 7.63 -8.07
CA TRP A 80 -3.29 8.00 -8.47
C TRP A 80 -3.07 9.52 -8.38
N PHE A 81 -4.02 10.32 -8.87
CA PHE A 81 -3.94 11.77 -8.75
C PHE A 81 -3.91 12.24 -7.30
N ILE A 82 -4.66 11.60 -6.41
CA ILE A 82 -4.60 11.90 -4.97
C ILE A 82 -3.21 11.60 -4.42
N ILE A 83 -2.61 10.45 -4.73
CA ILE A 83 -1.28 10.07 -4.27
C ILE A 83 -0.22 11.06 -4.78
N PHE A 84 -0.26 11.44 -6.05
CA PHE A 84 0.65 12.44 -6.61
C PHE A 84 0.48 13.80 -5.93
N SER A 85 -0.76 14.25 -5.70
CA SER A 85 -1.03 15.52 -5.02
C SER A 85 -0.49 15.52 -3.59
N ILE A 86 -0.64 14.41 -2.87
CA ILE A 86 -0.06 14.23 -1.53
C ILE A 86 1.47 14.32 -1.59
N GLY A 87 2.11 13.68 -2.58
CA GLY A 87 3.55 13.75 -2.78
C GLY A 87 4.06 15.18 -2.98
N ILE A 88 3.37 15.96 -3.81
CA ILE A 88 3.68 17.39 -4.03
C ILE A 88 3.49 18.20 -2.74
N LEU A 89 2.41 17.95 -2.00
CA LEU A 89 2.14 18.62 -0.74
C LEU A 89 3.24 18.34 0.30
N ILE A 90 3.63 17.08 0.46
CA ILE A 90 4.70 16.68 1.38
C ILE A 90 6.01 17.35 1.00
N SER A 91 6.38 17.32 -0.28
CA SER A 91 7.59 17.96 -0.78
C SER A 91 7.60 19.45 -0.48
N SER A 92 6.47 20.12 -0.68
CA SER A 92 6.28 21.55 -0.33
C SER A 92 6.48 21.78 1.17
N TRP A 93 5.95 20.92 2.04
CA TRP A 93 6.10 21.03 3.50
C TRP A 93 7.53 20.76 3.98
N ILE A 94 8.26 19.91 3.29
CA ILE A 94 9.69 19.67 3.58
C ILE A 94 10.49 20.92 3.24
N VAL A 95 10.31 21.46 2.01
CA VAL A 95 11.07 22.62 1.52
C VAL A 95 10.75 23.89 2.32
N SER A 96 9.49 24.10 2.71
CA SER A 96 9.07 25.22 3.55
C SER A 96 9.50 25.12 5.02
N GLY A 97 10.06 23.98 5.45
CA GLY A 97 10.42 23.73 6.84
C GLY A 97 9.23 23.39 7.74
N THR A 98 8.02 23.23 7.19
CA THR A 98 6.82 22.91 7.98
C THR A 98 6.96 21.59 8.72
N ILE A 99 7.43 20.53 8.06
CA ILE A 99 7.64 19.20 8.69
C ILE A 99 8.72 19.29 9.78
N PRO A 100 9.92 19.85 9.56
CA PRO A 100 10.91 20.05 10.61
C PRO A 100 10.37 20.85 11.80
N MET A 101 9.57 21.88 11.55
CA MET A 101 8.94 22.67 12.60
C MET A 101 7.96 21.85 13.43
N LEU A 102 7.09 21.07 12.79
CA LEU A 102 6.13 20.20 13.47
C LEU A 102 6.84 19.11 14.30
N VAL A 103 7.93 18.54 13.77
CA VAL A 103 8.76 17.59 14.51
C VAL A 103 9.39 18.26 15.73
N TYR A 104 9.99 19.45 15.56
CA TYR A 104 10.62 20.19 16.64
C TYR A 104 9.65 20.50 17.79
N TYR A 105 8.45 20.97 17.49
CA TYR A 105 7.45 21.22 18.52
C TYR A 105 6.86 19.92 19.08
N GLY A 106 6.69 18.91 18.23
CA GLY A 106 6.18 17.60 18.64
C GLY A 106 7.05 16.94 19.70
N ILE A 107 8.38 16.93 19.56
CA ILE A 107 9.30 16.39 20.56
C ILE A 107 9.31 17.14 21.88
N LYS A 108 8.88 18.39 21.90
CA LYS A 108 8.74 19.17 23.14
C LYS A 108 7.45 18.86 23.90
N ILE A 109 6.42 18.42 23.20
CA ILE A 109 5.09 18.16 23.77
C ILE A 109 4.90 16.67 24.09
N ILE A 110 5.42 15.80 23.24
CA ILE A 110 5.20 14.36 23.34
C ILE A 110 6.33 13.74 24.17
N HIS A 111 5.97 13.19 25.34
CA HIS A 111 6.92 12.42 26.13
C HIS A 111 7.25 11.09 25.43
N PRO A 112 8.53 10.64 25.37
CA PRO A 112 8.95 9.42 24.67
C PRO A 112 8.11 8.18 24.99
N SER A 113 7.70 8.00 26.25
CA SER A 113 6.90 6.86 26.70
C SER A 113 5.51 6.77 26.05
N TYR A 114 4.99 7.87 25.50
CA TYR A 114 3.66 7.93 24.90
C TYR A 114 3.70 8.01 23.38
N ILE A 115 4.87 7.92 22.75
CA ILE A 115 5.00 8.08 21.30
C ILE A 115 4.13 7.09 20.52
N TYR A 116 4.07 5.83 20.93
CA TYR A 116 3.25 4.81 20.27
C TYR A 116 1.75 5.09 20.40
N PHE A 117 1.32 5.62 21.54
CA PHE A 117 -0.06 6.04 21.75
C PHE A 117 -0.43 7.18 20.79
N PHE A 118 0.42 8.21 20.69
CA PHE A 118 0.19 9.32 19.77
C PHE A 118 0.29 8.87 18.30
N ALA A 119 1.20 7.95 17.97
CA ALA A 119 1.33 7.38 16.65
C ALA A 119 0.07 6.62 16.20
N PHE A 120 -0.70 6.11 17.14
CA PHE A 120 -1.97 5.44 16.85
C PHE A 120 -3.15 6.43 16.81
N ILE A 121 -3.30 7.27 17.81
CA ILE A 121 -4.48 8.14 17.98
C ILE A 121 -4.52 9.30 16.97
N VAL A 122 -3.39 9.97 16.73
CA VAL A 122 -3.36 11.18 15.88
C VAL A 122 -3.74 10.84 14.43
N PRO A 123 -3.21 9.79 13.78
CA PRO A 123 -3.66 9.40 12.44
C PRO A 123 -5.13 8.99 12.38
N ILE A 124 -5.70 8.38 13.43
CA ILE A 124 -7.12 8.04 13.50
C ILE A 124 -7.97 9.31 13.45
N ILE A 125 -7.68 10.28 14.33
CA ILE A 125 -8.40 11.56 14.37
C ILE A 125 -8.29 12.24 13.01
N PHE A 126 -7.09 12.33 12.45
CA PHE A 126 -6.84 12.99 11.19
C PHE A 126 -7.54 12.28 10.02
N SER A 127 -7.53 10.95 9.99
CA SER A 127 -8.20 10.13 8.98
C SER A 127 -9.72 10.28 9.04
N THR A 128 -10.30 10.34 10.23
CA THR A 128 -11.74 10.56 10.39
C THR A 128 -12.17 11.95 9.96
N MET A 129 -11.34 12.97 10.22
CA MET A 129 -11.61 14.34 9.79
C MET A 129 -11.49 14.54 8.27
N THR A 130 -10.50 13.91 7.65
CA THR A 130 -10.21 14.07 6.21
C THR A 130 -10.96 13.07 5.33
N GLY A 131 -11.47 11.99 5.92
CA GLY A 131 -12.13 10.90 5.18
C GLY A 131 -11.18 10.05 4.33
N THR A 132 -9.86 10.17 4.51
CA THR A 132 -8.86 9.43 3.75
C THR A 132 -7.71 8.92 4.61
N SER A 133 -7.43 7.62 4.52
CA SER A 133 -6.28 7.01 5.20
C SER A 133 -4.95 7.41 4.55
N TRP A 134 -4.90 7.49 3.22
CA TRP A 134 -3.70 7.87 2.48
C TRP A 134 -3.24 9.30 2.77
N GLY A 135 -4.19 10.23 2.84
CA GLY A 135 -3.91 11.61 3.23
C GLY A 135 -3.32 11.71 4.63
N SER A 136 -3.84 10.92 5.57
CA SER A 136 -3.36 10.92 6.96
C SER A 136 -1.96 10.34 7.09
N VAL A 137 -1.68 9.22 6.45
CA VAL A 137 -0.34 8.60 6.45
C VAL A 137 0.68 9.52 5.80
N GLY A 138 0.34 10.09 4.64
CA GLY A 138 1.24 10.96 3.88
C GLY A 138 1.51 12.32 4.52
N THR A 139 0.68 12.79 5.43
CA THR A 139 0.86 14.09 6.10
C THR A 139 1.29 13.91 7.55
N VAL A 140 0.34 13.59 8.42
CA VAL A 140 0.59 13.46 9.88
C VAL A 140 1.49 12.26 10.18
N GLY A 141 1.38 11.17 9.42
CA GLY A 141 2.22 9.99 9.60
C GLY A 141 3.71 10.31 9.47
N ILE A 142 4.11 11.11 8.47
CA ILE A 142 5.52 11.51 8.29
C ILE A 142 6.03 12.33 9.47
N VAL A 143 5.20 13.24 10.00
CA VAL A 143 5.57 14.04 11.18
C VAL A 143 5.78 13.13 12.38
N ILE A 144 4.85 12.19 12.62
CA ILE A 144 4.94 11.25 13.75
C ILE A 144 6.16 10.34 13.64
N VAL A 145 6.45 9.81 12.44
CA VAL A 145 7.66 9.02 12.21
C VAL A 145 8.90 9.86 12.49
N GLY A 146 8.93 11.12 12.05
CA GLY A 146 10.02 12.04 12.35
C GLY A 146 10.21 12.25 13.86
N ILE A 147 9.12 12.46 14.61
CA ILE A 147 9.15 12.60 16.08
C ILE A 147 9.66 11.30 16.72
N ALA A 148 9.11 10.16 16.31
CA ALA A 148 9.48 8.85 16.86
C ALA A 148 10.97 8.53 16.62
N THR A 149 11.50 8.87 15.45
CA THR A 149 12.92 8.69 15.11
C THR A 149 13.81 9.52 16.03
N VAL A 150 13.47 10.80 16.26
CA VAL A 150 14.25 11.69 17.13
C VAL A 150 14.18 11.24 18.59
N LEU A 151 13.04 10.72 19.03
CA LEU A 151 12.85 10.18 20.39
C LEU A 151 13.48 8.78 20.57
N GLY A 152 14.11 8.20 19.56
CA GLY A 152 14.75 6.88 19.62
C GLY A 152 13.78 5.72 19.72
N ALA A 153 12.54 5.89 19.26
CA ALA A 153 11.54 4.82 19.25
C ALA A 153 11.94 3.73 18.23
N ASN A 154 11.66 2.47 18.60
CA ASN A 154 11.84 1.36 17.65
C ASN A 154 10.75 1.39 16.59
N LEU A 155 11.12 1.66 15.34
CA LEU A 155 10.19 1.72 14.20
C LEU A 155 9.93 0.36 13.55
N GLY A 156 10.60 -0.69 14.01
CA GLY A 156 10.50 -2.05 13.48
C GLY A 156 9.54 -2.97 14.25
N ILE A 157 8.68 -2.40 15.11
CA ILE A 157 7.66 -3.14 15.86
C ILE A 157 6.38 -3.22 15.03
#